data_3bb50b08de2bbba79483bdb185bfbbef
#
_entry.id   3bb50b08de2bbba79483bdb185bfbbef
#
_cell.length_a   1.000
_cell.length_b   1.000
_cell.length_c   1.000
_cell.angle_alpha   90.00
_cell.angle_beta   90.00
_cell.angle_gamma   90.00
#
_symmetry.space_group_name_H-M   'P 1'
#
loop_
_entity.id
_entity.type
_entity.pdbx_description
1 polymer ?
#
loop_
_entity_poly.entity_id
_entity_poly.type
_entity_poly.pdbx_seq_one_letter_code
_entity_poly.pdbx_strand_id
1 'polypeptide(L)'
;MGLILFTFLISCQQNTALACSDSLNSLNSLHTEEQPALSGDGQFIAYVSNRNGTRGILLFDLKDQKFIDLPRLNRPDAIAENPSISNTARYIVYVASDRGRADIQLYDRVTEQVQVLTAGYRGWVRHPSISPDGRYITFETGSNGQWDIEVIDRGTIELDVL
;
A
#
# COMPACT_ATOMS: atom_id res chain seq x y z
N MET A 1 13.86 44.99 58.75
CA MET A 1 13.61 45.34 57.34
C MET A 1 13.96 44.08 56.52
N GLY A 2 12.96 43.24 56.28
CA GLY A 2 13.12 41.96 55.58
C GLY A 2 12.57 42.10 54.16
N LEU A 3 13.44 41.84 53.18
CA LEU A 3 13.13 41.86 51.75
C LEU A 3 12.64 40.46 51.36
N ILE A 4 11.34 40.34 51.05
CA ILE A 4 10.73 39.09 50.56
C ILE A 4 10.93 39.11 49.04
N LEU A 5 11.78 38.19 48.55
CA LEU A 5 11.94 37.94 47.11
C LEU A 5 10.82 37.00 46.64
N PHE A 6 9.86 37.51 45.88
CA PHE A 6 8.88 36.71 45.15
C PHE A 6 9.52 36.18 43.86
N THR A 7 9.86 34.90 43.83
CA THR A 7 10.21 34.23 42.59
C THR A 7 8.92 33.82 41.85
N PHE A 8 8.66 34.52 40.76
CA PHE A 8 7.65 34.14 39.80
C PHE A 8 8.13 32.89 39.02
N LEU A 9 7.57 31.73 39.31
CA LEU A 9 7.68 30.55 38.46
C LEU A 9 6.79 30.78 37.24
N ILE A 10 7.38 31.14 36.11
CA ILE A 10 6.72 31.13 34.82
C ILE A 10 6.60 29.66 34.40
N SER A 11 5.45 29.06 34.64
CA SER A 11 5.09 27.76 34.08
C SER A 11 4.87 27.96 32.58
N CYS A 12 5.85 27.55 31.79
CA CYS A 12 5.68 27.46 30.33
C CYS A 12 4.76 26.27 30.04
N GLN A 13 3.44 26.54 29.98
CA GLN A 13 2.46 25.62 29.40
C GLN A 13 2.70 25.63 27.88
N GLN A 14 3.45 24.64 27.42
CA GLN A 14 3.48 24.33 25.99
C GLN A 14 2.15 23.70 25.62
N ASN A 15 1.20 24.53 25.20
CA ASN A 15 0.09 24.09 24.40
C ASN A 15 0.65 23.68 23.02
N THR A 16 1.12 22.45 22.90
CA THR A 16 1.22 21.81 21.60
C THR A 16 -0.20 21.52 21.14
N ALA A 17 -0.87 22.51 20.61
CA ALA A 17 -1.94 22.27 19.66
C ALA A 17 -1.27 21.51 18.51
N LEU A 18 -1.44 20.19 18.48
CA LEU A 18 -1.24 19.41 17.28
C LEU A 18 -2.19 20.00 16.24
N ALA A 19 -1.67 20.96 15.47
CA ALA A 19 -2.28 21.35 14.23
C ALA A 19 -2.31 20.06 13.40
N CYS A 20 -3.49 19.43 13.29
CA CYS A 20 -3.78 18.52 12.19
C CYS A 20 -3.67 19.36 10.92
N SER A 21 -2.44 19.52 10.42
CA SER A 21 -2.27 19.94 9.05
C SER A 21 -2.70 18.74 8.23
N ASP A 22 -3.87 18.82 7.62
CA ASP A 22 -4.24 18.02 6.45
C ASP A 22 -3.24 18.36 5.34
N SER A 23 -1.99 17.92 5.50
CA SER A 23 -1.06 18.02 4.41
C SER A 23 -1.42 16.87 3.47
N LEU A 24 -1.78 17.21 2.25
CA LEU A 24 -2.02 16.27 1.16
C LEU A 24 -0.87 15.25 0.98
N ASN A 25 0.26 15.52 1.61
CA ASN A 25 1.48 14.72 1.61
C ASN A 25 1.71 13.92 2.89
N SER A 26 0.77 13.87 3.83
CA SER A 26 0.90 13.04 5.03
C SER A 26 0.52 11.58 4.72
N LEU A 27 1.32 10.63 5.25
CA LEU A 27 1.02 9.21 5.19
C LEU A 27 -0.39 8.93 5.74
N ASN A 28 -0.74 9.52 6.87
CA ASN A 28 -2.06 9.41 7.48
C ASN A 28 -2.93 10.65 7.16
N SER A 29 -4.22 10.42 7.00
CA SER A 29 -5.22 11.46 6.74
C SER A 29 -6.44 11.29 7.66
N LEU A 30 -7.51 12.04 7.41
CA LEU A 30 -8.80 11.85 8.08
C LEU A 30 -9.64 10.70 7.47
N HIS A 31 -9.09 10.03 6.46
CA HIS A 31 -9.71 8.91 5.78
C HIS A 31 -9.22 7.57 6.35
N THR A 32 -9.83 6.48 5.91
CA THR A 32 -9.40 5.13 6.29
C THR A 32 -8.13 4.77 5.54
N GLU A 33 -7.08 4.38 6.28
CA GLU A 33 -5.85 3.76 5.79
C GLU A 33 -5.71 2.38 6.40
N GLU A 34 -5.52 1.35 5.56
CA GLU A 34 -5.50 -0.05 5.99
C GLU A 34 -4.65 -0.94 5.08
N GLN A 35 -4.41 -2.18 5.49
CA GLN A 35 -3.70 -3.21 4.73
C GLN A 35 -2.29 -2.75 4.28
N PRO A 36 -1.41 -2.30 5.18
CA PRO A 36 -0.09 -1.84 4.82
C PRO A 36 0.82 -2.99 4.36
N ALA A 37 1.62 -2.73 3.33
CA ALA A 37 2.68 -3.61 2.85
C ALA A 37 3.98 -2.80 2.68
N LEU A 38 5.06 -3.26 3.30
CA LEU A 38 6.37 -2.61 3.25
C LEU A 38 7.24 -3.28 2.19
N SER A 39 8.00 -2.50 1.42
CA SER A 39 9.01 -3.03 0.50
C SER A 39 10.16 -3.70 1.25
N GLY A 40 10.84 -4.66 0.60
CA GLY A 40 11.91 -5.41 1.25
C GLY A 40 13.12 -4.55 1.63
N ASP A 41 13.36 -3.44 0.92
CA ASP A 41 14.38 -2.43 1.24
C ASP A 41 13.94 -1.42 2.32
N GLY A 42 12.66 -1.46 2.72
CA GLY A 42 12.08 -0.58 3.73
C GLY A 42 11.85 0.87 3.27
N GLN A 43 12.01 1.17 1.97
CA GLN A 43 11.83 2.53 1.47
C GLN A 43 10.37 2.86 1.17
N PHE A 44 9.58 1.90 0.69
CA PHE A 44 8.21 2.16 0.23
C PHE A 44 7.18 1.43 1.09
N ILE A 45 6.05 2.10 1.30
CA ILE A 45 4.86 1.49 1.88
C ILE A 45 3.69 1.61 0.90
N ALA A 46 3.08 0.48 0.54
CA ALA A 46 1.81 0.44 -0.16
C ALA A 46 0.69 0.19 0.85
N TYR A 47 -0.44 0.83 0.69
CA TYR A 47 -1.59 0.64 1.57
C TYR A 47 -2.88 1.03 0.87
N VAL A 48 -3.99 0.60 1.41
CA VAL A 48 -5.32 0.94 0.90
C VAL A 48 -5.84 2.18 1.57
N SER A 49 -6.37 3.11 0.79
CA SER A 49 -7.03 4.32 1.30
C SER A 49 -8.25 4.70 0.47
N ASN A 50 -9.20 5.37 1.08
CA ASN A 50 -10.35 5.95 0.39
C ASN A 50 -10.28 7.49 0.26
N ARG A 51 -9.09 8.08 0.53
CA ARG A 51 -8.90 9.54 0.48
C ARG A 51 -9.17 10.18 -0.90
N ASN A 52 -9.07 9.41 -1.97
CA ASN A 52 -9.33 9.85 -3.33
C ASN A 52 -10.79 9.61 -3.78
N GLY A 53 -11.70 9.33 -2.83
CA GLY A 53 -13.12 9.10 -3.10
C GLY A 53 -13.50 7.66 -3.42
N THR A 54 -12.54 6.83 -3.84
CA THR A 54 -12.70 5.38 -4.05
C THR A 54 -11.63 4.63 -3.29
N ARG A 55 -11.95 3.38 -2.92
CA ARG A 55 -10.99 2.50 -2.24
C ARG A 55 -9.90 2.06 -3.23
N GLY A 56 -8.68 2.45 -3.00
CA GLY A 56 -7.57 2.20 -3.90
C GLY A 56 -6.23 2.11 -3.17
N ILE A 57 -5.19 1.70 -3.88
CA ILE A 57 -3.84 1.52 -3.36
C ILE A 57 -3.05 2.81 -3.55
N LEU A 58 -2.40 3.26 -2.50
CA LEU A 58 -1.43 4.35 -2.51
C LEU A 58 -0.05 3.80 -2.23
N LEU A 59 0.95 4.41 -2.83
CA LEU A 59 2.37 4.13 -2.58
C LEU A 59 3.04 5.39 -2.04
N PHE A 60 3.72 5.24 -0.91
CA PHE A 60 4.41 6.34 -0.25
C PHE A 60 5.89 6.02 -0.09
N ASP A 61 6.75 6.95 -0.47
CA ASP A 61 8.19 6.90 -0.25
C ASP A 61 8.50 7.43 1.15
N LEU A 62 8.97 6.55 2.03
CA LEU A 62 9.29 6.87 3.42
C LEU A 62 10.54 7.74 3.54
N LYS A 63 11.48 7.64 2.58
CA LYS A 63 12.71 8.43 2.57
C LYS A 63 12.43 9.85 2.12
N ASP A 64 11.75 10.01 0.99
CA ASP A 64 11.47 11.31 0.38
C ASP A 64 10.18 11.95 0.92
N GLN A 65 9.42 11.24 1.78
CA GLN A 65 8.16 11.68 2.41
C GLN A 65 7.14 12.20 1.39
N LYS A 66 6.94 11.44 0.30
CA LYS A 66 6.03 11.81 -0.78
C LYS A 66 5.27 10.61 -1.33
N PHE A 67 4.12 10.89 -1.92
CA PHE A 67 3.38 9.89 -2.69
C PHE A 67 4.04 9.66 -4.04
N ILE A 68 3.98 8.41 -4.47
CA ILE A 68 4.37 7.98 -5.82
C ILE A 68 3.10 7.70 -6.61
N ASP A 69 2.98 8.32 -7.78
CA ASP A 69 1.86 8.08 -8.67
C ASP A 69 1.86 6.64 -9.20
N LEU A 70 0.68 6.06 -9.28
CA LEU A 70 0.44 4.72 -9.80
C LEU A 70 -0.57 4.79 -10.95
N PRO A 71 -0.15 5.32 -12.11
CA PRO A 71 -1.07 5.46 -13.25
C PRO A 71 -1.66 4.11 -13.65
N ARG A 72 -2.96 4.07 -13.93
CA ARG A 72 -3.73 2.87 -14.34
C ARG A 72 -3.94 1.79 -13.28
N LEU A 73 -3.30 1.84 -12.11
CA LEU A 73 -3.53 0.86 -11.06
C LEU A 73 -4.92 1.05 -10.47
N ASN A 74 -5.22 2.24 -9.98
CA ASN A 74 -6.50 2.58 -9.39
C ASN A 74 -7.49 3.02 -10.48
N ARG A 75 -8.56 2.27 -10.63
CA ARG A 75 -9.63 2.59 -11.59
C ARG A 75 -10.87 3.09 -10.86
N PRO A 76 -11.60 4.08 -11.41
CA PRO A 76 -12.78 4.63 -10.74
C PRO A 76 -13.92 3.63 -10.53
N ASP A 77 -13.97 2.58 -11.38
CA ASP A 77 -14.99 1.53 -11.42
C ASP A 77 -14.57 0.23 -10.70
N ALA A 78 -13.44 0.25 -10.01
CA ALA A 78 -12.87 -0.93 -9.37
C ALA A 78 -12.44 -0.64 -7.92
N ILE A 79 -12.44 -1.68 -7.11
CA ILE A 79 -11.83 -1.68 -5.78
C ILE A 79 -10.48 -2.37 -5.91
N ALA A 80 -9.42 -1.72 -5.40
CA ALA A 80 -8.09 -2.31 -5.29
C ALA A 80 -7.73 -2.45 -3.81
N GLU A 81 -7.32 -3.66 -3.40
CA GLU A 81 -7.06 -4.00 -1.99
C GLU A 81 -6.02 -5.12 -1.84
N ASN A 82 -5.59 -5.37 -0.58
CA ASN A 82 -4.59 -6.38 -0.22
C ASN A 82 -3.29 -6.25 -1.03
N PRO A 83 -2.62 -5.09 -1.05
CA PRO A 83 -1.35 -4.94 -1.75
C PRO A 83 -0.25 -5.77 -1.10
N SER A 84 0.66 -6.30 -1.94
CA SER A 84 1.97 -6.83 -1.55
C SER A 84 2.99 -6.34 -2.57
N ILE A 85 4.19 -5.96 -2.14
CA ILE A 85 5.16 -5.28 -2.98
C ILE A 85 6.53 -5.94 -2.95
N SER A 86 7.24 -5.91 -4.08
CA SER A 86 8.60 -6.43 -4.22
C SER A 86 9.63 -5.60 -3.48
N ASN A 87 10.91 -5.98 -3.55
CA ASN A 87 11.99 -5.39 -2.77
C ASN A 87 12.08 -3.86 -2.93
N THR A 88 12.01 -3.33 -4.16
CA THR A 88 12.09 -1.89 -4.47
C THR A 88 10.71 -1.31 -4.81
N ALA A 89 9.63 -2.04 -4.52
CA ALA A 89 8.26 -1.72 -4.92
C ALA A 89 8.09 -1.53 -6.45
N ARG A 90 8.97 -2.11 -7.29
CA ARG A 90 8.75 -2.16 -8.73
C ARG A 90 7.46 -2.89 -9.07
N TYR A 91 7.25 -4.04 -8.44
CA TYR A 91 6.06 -4.84 -8.62
C TYR A 91 5.11 -4.69 -7.44
N ILE A 92 3.85 -4.45 -7.74
CA ILE A 92 2.75 -4.40 -6.78
C ILE A 92 1.75 -5.46 -7.19
N VAL A 93 1.54 -6.48 -6.37
CA VAL A 93 0.46 -7.46 -6.54
C VAL A 93 -0.69 -7.12 -5.62
N TYR A 94 -1.91 -7.24 -6.09
CA TYR A 94 -3.10 -6.82 -5.36
C TYR A 94 -4.35 -7.54 -5.84
N VAL A 95 -5.43 -7.43 -5.08
CA VAL A 95 -6.77 -7.88 -5.49
C VAL A 95 -7.49 -6.70 -6.15
N ALA A 96 -8.07 -6.92 -7.32
CA ALA A 96 -8.94 -5.94 -7.96
C ALA A 96 -10.29 -6.55 -8.35
N SER A 97 -11.36 -5.74 -8.24
CA SER A 97 -12.75 -6.16 -8.53
C SER A 97 -13.33 -5.39 -9.71
N ASP A 98 -12.55 -5.25 -10.80
CA ASP A 98 -12.91 -4.46 -11.98
C ASP A 98 -13.70 -5.22 -13.06
N ARG A 99 -13.87 -6.53 -12.89
CA ARG A 99 -14.54 -7.41 -13.85
C ARG A 99 -15.77 -8.12 -13.28
N GLY A 100 -16.37 -7.55 -12.22
CA GLY A 100 -17.50 -8.16 -11.51
C GLY A 100 -17.11 -9.30 -10.59
N ARG A 101 -15.81 -9.63 -10.48
CA ARG A 101 -15.23 -10.58 -9.53
C ARG A 101 -13.86 -10.10 -9.08
N ALA A 102 -13.38 -10.65 -7.96
CA ALA A 102 -12.01 -10.42 -7.50
C ALA A 102 -11.01 -11.22 -8.36
N ASP A 103 -9.99 -10.55 -8.88
CA ASP A 103 -8.84 -11.12 -9.58
C ASP A 103 -7.54 -10.67 -8.91
N ILE A 104 -6.51 -11.53 -8.93
CA ILE A 104 -5.15 -11.10 -8.58
C ILE A 104 -4.56 -10.40 -9.79
N GLN A 105 -4.11 -9.16 -9.56
CA GLN A 105 -3.47 -8.35 -10.58
C GLN A 105 -2.06 -7.99 -10.14
N LEU A 106 -1.17 -7.84 -11.11
CA LEU A 106 0.20 -7.40 -10.95
C LEU A 106 0.38 -6.08 -11.70
N TYR A 107 0.88 -5.07 -11.02
CA TYR A 107 1.30 -3.81 -11.60
C TYR A 107 2.82 -3.72 -11.63
N ASP A 108 3.38 -3.37 -12.79
CA ASP A 108 4.81 -3.02 -12.94
C ASP A 108 4.95 -1.50 -13.03
N ARG A 109 5.58 -0.89 -12.04
CA ARG A 109 5.80 0.57 -11.98
C ARG A 109 6.69 1.11 -13.08
N VAL A 110 7.60 0.30 -13.63
CA VAL A 110 8.51 0.74 -14.70
C VAL A 110 7.78 0.86 -16.03
N THR A 111 6.92 -0.11 -16.32
CA THR A 111 6.16 -0.13 -17.59
C THR A 111 4.77 0.49 -17.46
N GLU A 112 4.32 0.77 -16.24
CA GLU A 112 2.97 1.25 -15.91
C GLU A 112 1.86 0.31 -16.43
N GLN A 113 2.17 -0.99 -16.52
CA GLN A 113 1.24 -1.99 -17.04
C GLN A 113 0.61 -2.80 -15.92
N VAL A 114 -0.68 -3.12 -16.10
CA VAL A 114 -1.43 -4.04 -15.25
C VAL A 114 -1.61 -5.36 -15.98
N GLN A 115 -1.24 -6.45 -15.32
CA GLN A 115 -1.47 -7.82 -15.79
C GLN A 115 -2.45 -8.54 -14.86
N VAL A 116 -3.52 -9.11 -15.41
CA VAL A 116 -4.43 -9.98 -14.64
C VAL A 116 -3.85 -11.39 -14.60
N LEU A 117 -3.52 -11.87 -13.41
CA LEU A 117 -2.88 -13.18 -13.23
C LEU A 117 -3.88 -14.33 -13.15
N THR A 118 -5.11 -14.07 -12.67
CA THR A 118 -6.12 -15.10 -12.40
C THR A 118 -7.32 -15.04 -13.35
N ALA A 119 -7.17 -14.48 -14.55
CA ALA A 119 -8.26 -14.30 -15.52
C ALA A 119 -9.01 -15.61 -15.87
N GLY A 120 -8.34 -16.76 -15.80
CA GLY A 120 -8.91 -18.08 -16.08
C GLY A 120 -9.37 -18.89 -14.86
N TYR A 121 -9.16 -18.37 -13.66
CA TYR A 121 -9.49 -19.08 -12.43
C TYR A 121 -11.00 -19.14 -12.20
N ARG A 122 -11.45 -20.29 -11.65
CA ARG A 122 -12.83 -20.47 -11.21
C ARG A 122 -12.86 -20.38 -9.68
N GLY A 123 -13.70 -19.52 -9.13
CA GLY A 123 -13.79 -19.31 -7.69
C GLY A 123 -13.16 -18.00 -7.23
N TRP A 124 -13.16 -17.81 -5.92
CA TRP A 124 -12.63 -16.61 -5.28
C TRP A 124 -11.12 -16.70 -5.14
N VAL A 125 -10.46 -15.53 -5.24
CA VAL A 125 -9.04 -15.38 -4.97
C VAL A 125 -8.84 -14.23 -4.00
N ARG A 126 -7.79 -14.31 -3.13
CA ARG A 126 -7.50 -13.29 -2.13
C ARG A 126 -6.07 -13.40 -1.58
N HIS A 127 -5.67 -12.43 -0.77
CA HIS A 127 -4.42 -12.38 0.00
C HIS A 127 -3.17 -12.71 -0.83
N PRO A 128 -2.91 -11.98 -1.94
CA PRO A 128 -1.70 -12.19 -2.69
C PRO A 128 -0.47 -11.79 -1.90
N SER A 129 0.64 -12.47 -2.16
CA SER A 129 1.96 -12.14 -1.65
C SER A 129 3.00 -12.31 -2.76
N ILE A 130 3.97 -11.41 -2.85
CA ILE A 130 5.04 -11.43 -3.85
C ILE A 130 6.41 -11.58 -3.19
N SER A 131 7.29 -12.37 -3.79
CA SER A 131 8.67 -12.49 -3.34
C SER A 131 9.45 -11.18 -3.56
N PRO A 132 10.52 -10.92 -2.79
CA PRO A 132 11.30 -9.69 -2.92
C PRO A 132 11.84 -9.45 -4.32
N ASP A 133 12.24 -10.51 -5.04
CA ASP A 133 12.72 -10.45 -6.43
C ASP A 133 11.59 -10.32 -7.45
N GLY A 134 10.32 -10.38 -7.02
CA GLY A 134 9.16 -10.29 -7.89
C GLY A 134 8.83 -11.57 -8.68
N ARG A 135 9.59 -12.66 -8.50
CA ARG A 135 9.44 -13.89 -9.28
C ARG A 135 8.23 -14.72 -8.86
N TYR A 136 8.08 -14.96 -7.58
CA TYR A 136 7.03 -15.82 -7.06
C TYR A 136 5.87 -14.99 -6.53
N ILE A 137 4.66 -15.37 -6.92
CA ILE A 137 3.43 -14.79 -6.38
C ILE A 137 2.60 -15.93 -5.82
N THR A 138 2.19 -15.81 -4.56
CA THR A 138 1.29 -16.73 -3.89
C THR A 138 -0.04 -16.08 -3.60
N PHE A 139 -1.12 -16.84 -3.56
CA PHE A 139 -2.44 -16.35 -3.20
C PHE A 139 -3.33 -17.49 -2.73
N GLU A 140 -4.43 -17.17 -2.07
CA GLU A 140 -5.46 -18.13 -1.70
C GLU A 140 -6.50 -18.22 -2.82
N THR A 141 -6.94 -19.45 -3.14
CA THR A 141 -8.01 -19.73 -4.10
C THR A 141 -9.09 -20.64 -3.51
N GLY A 142 -10.34 -20.35 -3.81
CA GLY A 142 -11.50 -21.16 -3.44
C GLY A 142 -12.02 -22.05 -4.58
N SER A 143 -11.19 -22.33 -5.60
CA SER A 143 -11.61 -23.02 -6.83
C SER A 143 -12.11 -24.45 -6.61
N ASN A 144 -11.65 -25.14 -5.56
CA ASN A 144 -11.98 -26.54 -5.24
C ASN A 144 -13.01 -26.69 -4.11
N GLY A 145 -13.72 -25.62 -3.74
CA GLY A 145 -14.70 -25.64 -2.65
C GLY A 145 -14.08 -25.50 -1.24
N GLN A 146 -12.78 -25.39 -1.14
CA GLN A 146 -12.01 -25.06 0.05
C GLN A 146 -10.95 -24.01 -0.31
N TRP A 147 -10.33 -23.38 0.70
CA TRP A 147 -9.23 -22.46 0.45
C TRP A 147 -7.92 -23.25 0.31
N ASP A 148 -7.28 -23.11 -0.84
CA ASP A 148 -5.98 -23.69 -1.18
C ASP A 148 -4.99 -22.58 -1.47
N ILE A 149 -3.67 -22.87 -1.35
CA ILE A 149 -2.60 -21.94 -1.71
C ILE A 149 -2.11 -22.30 -3.11
N GLU A 150 -2.05 -21.28 -3.97
CA GLU A 150 -1.43 -21.41 -5.28
C GLU A 150 -0.19 -20.52 -5.41
N VAL A 151 0.73 -20.96 -6.26
CA VAL A 151 2.01 -20.27 -6.54
C VAL A 151 2.15 -20.09 -8.04
N ILE A 152 2.37 -18.85 -8.45
CA ILE A 152 2.75 -18.49 -9.82
C ILE A 152 4.27 -18.25 -9.84
N ASP A 153 5.01 -18.99 -10.66
CA ASP A 153 6.40 -18.68 -11.00
C ASP A 153 6.40 -17.87 -12.30
N ARG A 154 6.83 -16.63 -12.23
CA ARG A 154 6.94 -15.72 -13.39
C ARG A 154 8.20 -15.96 -14.22
N GLY A 155 9.03 -16.91 -13.82
CA GLY A 155 10.31 -17.21 -14.47
C GLY A 155 11.42 -16.23 -14.07
N THR A 156 12.50 -16.23 -14.86
CA THR A 156 13.62 -15.30 -14.63
C THR A 156 13.18 -13.88 -14.94
N ILE A 157 13.19 -13.03 -13.93
CA ILE A 157 12.88 -11.59 -14.07
C ILE A 157 14.22 -10.86 -14.06
N GLU A 158 14.40 -9.87 -14.97
CA GLU A 158 15.49 -8.92 -14.80
C GLU A 158 15.39 -8.30 -13.42
N LEU A 159 16.51 -8.38 -12.67
CA LEU A 159 16.56 -7.96 -11.28
C LEU A 159 15.86 -6.63 -11.08
N ASP A 160 15.13 -6.52 -9.98
CA ASP A 160 14.46 -5.33 -9.49
C ASP A 160 15.52 -4.24 -9.14
N VAL A 161 16.17 -3.71 -10.18
CA VAL A 161 17.19 -2.65 -10.09
C VAL A 161 16.53 -1.37 -10.59
N LEU A 162 16.14 -0.53 -9.66
CA LEU A 162 15.78 0.87 -9.88
C LEU A 162 16.84 1.78 -9.29
#